data_8ae049326ac042be8edc8a44683655fc
#
_entry.id   8ae049326ac042be8edc8a44683655fc
#
_cell.length_a   1.000
_cell.length_b   1.000
_cell.length_c   1.000
_cell.angle_alpha   90.00
_cell.angle_beta   90.00
_cell.angle_gamma   90.00
#
_symmetry.space_group_name_H-M   'P 1'
#
loop_
_entity.id
_entity.type
_entity.pdbx_description
1 polymer ?
#
loop_
_entity_poly.entity_id
_entity_poly.type
_entity_poly.pdbx_seq_one_letter_code
_entity_poly.pdbx_strand_id
1 'polypeptide(L)'
;MNVRRVLGGIGRVMIIAGSLILLFVAYQLWGTGLRTAQAQNNLESEFEAQAEQYTAENPAPDPADAGDPEPVIPPVPAVGDVAGRIEIPAIGVNWLWLEGVGLDVLKDGPGHYEGTPLPGEEGNAAIAGHRTTYGQPFHNLDQLGPGDEIIITYITGARFVYEYRETEIVSPDRVDVLDETDDDRLTLTACHPKYSAAERIVVRSALVGEALPGTPDRPSQAALGVESLDGDSASNGPALLWGLAAALVFAAIWAVGRWWRRVPAYVVGAPILLVVLFMFFENFSRLLPAAY
;
A
#
# COMPACT_ATOMS: atom_id res chain seq x y z
N MET A 1 16.97 28.09 -41.85
CA MET A 1 16.04 27.47 -40.84
C MET A 1 15.60 28.58 -39.89
N ASN A 2 14.26 28.89 -39.81
CA ASN A 2 13.80 30.06 -39.05
C ASN A 2 13.89 29.78 -37.51
N VAL A 3 14.81 30.42 -36.83
CA VAL A 3 15.04 30.31 -35.37
C VAL A 3 13.72 30.42 -34.57
N ARG A 4 12.82 31.31 -34.98
CA ARG A 4 11.50 31.44 -34.33
C ARG A 4 10.63 30.17 -34.42
N ARG A 5 10.71 29.39 -35.52
CA ARG A 5 9.97 28.13 -35.64
C ARG A 5 10.58 27.04 -34.76
N VAL A 6 11.90 26.99 -34.67
CA VAL A 6 12.63 26.03 -33.80
C VAL A 6 12.35 26.33 -32.33
N LEU A 7 12.49 27.60 -31.91
CA LEU A 7 12.15 28.01 -30.55
C LEU A 7 10.69 27.75 -30.18
N GLY A 8 9.74 28.03 -31.10
CA GLY A 8 8.33 27.74 -30.88
C GLY A 8 8.03 26.23 -30.82
N GLY A 9 8.77 25.41 -31.54
CA GLY A 9 8.71 23.94 -31.46
C GLY A 9 9.21 23.42 -30.12
N ILE A 10 10.38 23.86 -29.70
CA ILE A 10 10.98 23.49 -28.38
C ILE A 10 10.04 23.91 -27.25
N GLY A 11 9.54 25.18 -27.26
CA GLY A 11 8.62 25.64 -26.23
C GLY A 11 7.34 24.81 -26.13
N ARG A 12 6.79 24.35 -27.26
CA ARG A 12 5.60 23.47 -27.26
C ARG A 12 5.93 22.08 -26.69
N VAL A 13 7.07 21.50 -27.02
CA VAL A 13 7.52 20.22 -26.44
C VAL A 13 7.70 20.34 -24.93
N MET A 14 8.33 21.41 -24.47
CA MET A 14 8.50 21.66 -23.02
C MET A 14 7.17 21.82 -22.28
N ILE A 15 6.21 22.51 -22.88
CA ILE A 15 4.85 22.66 -22.28
C ILE A 15 4.17 21.28 -22.18
N ILE A 16 4.22 20.47 -23.23
CA ILE A 16 3.60 19.13 -23.23
C ILE A 16 4.30 18.25 -22.17
N ALA A 17 5.63 18.21 -22.16
CA ALA A 17 6.39 17.43 -21.17
C ALA A 17 6.08 17.89 -19.73
N GLY A 18 6.12 19.19 -19.46
CA GLY A 18 5.77 19.72 -18.15
C GLY A 18 4.32 19.42 -17.74
N SER A 19 3.37 19.49 -18.67
CA SER A 19 1.98 19.10 -18.39
C SER A 19 1.82 17.63 -18.09
N LEU A 20 2.55 16.73 -18.78
CA LEU A 20 2.55 15.29 -18.49
C LEU A 20 3.15 14.99 -17.12
N ILE A 21 4.24 15.65 -16.75
CA ILE A 21 4.85 15.52 -15.42
C ILE A 21 3.85 15.97 -14.35
N LEU A 22 3.20 17.12 -14.51
CA LEU A 22 2.20 17.59 -13.55
C LEU A 22 1.00 16.65 -13.44
N LEU A 23 0.52 16.09 -14.55
CA LEU A 23 -0.54 15.10 -14.56
C LEU A 23 -0.11 13.80 -13.87
N PHE A 24 1.15 13.38 -14.06
CA PHE A 24 1.70 12.22 -13.37
C PHE A 24 1.80 12.45 -11.87
N VAL A 25 2.27 13.62 -11.43
CA VAL A 25 2.29 13.98 -10.01
C VAL A 25 0.88 14.00 -9.43
N ALA A 26 -0.10 14.58 -10.15
CA ALA A 26 -1.50 14.55 -9.73
C ALA A 26 -2.03 13.11 -9.63
N TYR A 27 -1.67 12.23 -10.56
CA TYR A 27 -1.99 10.81 -10.50
C TYR A 27 -1.39 10.15 -9.26
N GLN A 28 -0.09 10.37 -8.97
CA GLN A 28 0.58 9.79 -7.82
C GLN A 28 -0.04 10.22 -6.47
N LEU A 29 -0.49 11.48 -6.37
CA LEU A 29 -1.05 12.01 -5.12
C LEU A 29 -2.53 11.64 -4.90
N TRP A 30 -3.32 11.53 -5.96
CA TRP A 30 -4.78 11.32 -5.86
C TRP A 30 -5.27 10.08 -6.61
N GLY A 31 -4.68 9.76 -7.77
CA GLY A 31 -5.11 8.63 -8.60
C GLY A 31 -4.84 7.29 -7.96
N THR A 32 -3.69 7.14 -7.30
CA THR A 32 -3.33 5.91 -6.56
C THR A 32 -4.30 5.64 -5.41
N GLY A 33 -4.76 6.69 -4.71
CA GLY A 33 -5.72 6.56 -3.61
C GLY A 33 -7.10 6.05 -4.03
N LEU A 34 -7.55 6.34 -5.26
CA LEU A 34 -8.81 5.79 -5.78
C LEU A 34 -8.76 4.27 -5.96
N ARG A 35 -7.64 3.77 -6.47
CA ARG A 35 -7.41 2.33 -6.60
C ARG A 35 -7.42 1.65 -5.24
N THR A 36 -6.63 2.15 -4.31
CA THR A 36 -6.53 1.60 -2.97
C THR A 36 -7.88 1.63 -2.23
N ALA A 37 -8.65 2.72 -2.36
CA ALA A 37 -9.99 2.79 -1.78
C ALA A 37 -10.92 1.72 -2.35
N GLN A 38 -10.86 1.43 -3.66
CA GLN A 38 -11.64 0.36 -4.25
C GLN A 38 -11.16 -1.03 -3.78
N ALA A 39 -9.85 -1.25 -3.70
CA ALA A 39 -9.27 -2.49 -3.16
C ALA A 39 -9.72 -2.70 -1.70
N GLN A 40 -9.61 -1.70 -0.84
CA GLN A 40 -10.06 -1.76 0.55
C GLN A 40 -11.56 -2.05 0.67
N ASN A 41 -12.42 -1.48 -0.19
CA ASN A 41 -13.84 -1.83 -0.19
C ASN A 41 -14.10 -3.29 -0.56
N ASN A 42 -13.33 -3.86 -1.49
CA ASN A 42 -13.43 -5.27 -1.85
C ASN A 42 -12.95 -6.16 -0.70
N LEU A 43 -11.80 -5.82 -0.10
CA LEU A 43 -11.24 -6.51 1.07
C LEU A 43 -12.18 -6.45 2.28
N GLU A 44 -12.89 -5.32 2.49
CA GLU A 44 -13.90 -5.19 3.54
C GLU A 44 -15.01 -6.24 3.37
N SER A 45 -15.55 -6.36 2.14
CA SER A 45 -16.59 -7.34 1.86
C SER A 45 -16.09 -8.78 2.04
N GLU A 46 -14.84 -9.04 1.71
CA GLU A 46 -14.19 -10.34 1.88
C GLU A 46 -13.95 -10.64 3.37
N PHE A 47 -13.42 -9.68 4.12
CA PHE A 47 -13.19 -9.80 5.56
C PHE A 47 -14.49 -10.07 6.32
N GLU A 48 -15.56 -9.31 6.02
CA GLU A 48 -16.88 -9.51 6.63
C GLU A 48 -17.44 -10.91 6.30
N ALA A 49 -17.35 -11.35 5.04
CA ALA A 49 -17.83 -12.68 4.64
C ALA A 49 -17.05 -13.82 5.32
N GLN A 50 -15.74 -13.69 5.44
CA GLN A 50 -14.90 -14.66 6.16
C GLN A 50 -15.22 -14.67 7.66
N ALA A 51 -15.43 -13.50 8.29
CA ALA A 51 -15.79 -13.40 9.70
C ALA A 51 -17.17 -13.99 9.98
N GLU A 52 -18.18 -13.78 9.10
CA GLU A 52 -19.49 -14.39 9.20
C GLU A 52 -19.40 -15.93 9.06
N GLN A 53 -18.64 -16.41 8.09
CA GLN A 53 -18.40 -17.84 7.90
C GLN A 53 -17.71 -18.45 9.12
N TYR A 54 -16.65 -17.84 9.62
CA TYR A 54 -15.95 -18.30 10.82
C TYR A 54 -16.89 -18.39 12.02
N THR A 55 -17.72 -17.38 12.26
CA THR A 55 -18.68 -17.36 13.35
C THR A 55 -19.77 -18.44 13.19
N ALA A 56 -20.21 -18.72 11.97
CA ALA A 56 -21.18 -19.77 11.70
C ALA A 56 -20.59 -21.18 11.92
N GLU A 57 -19.31 -21.38 11.59
CA GLU A 57 -18.60 -22.65 11.79
C GLU A 57 -18.15 -22.86 13.25
N ASN A 58 -17.93 -21.76 14.00
CA ASN A 58 -17.46 -21.75 15.38
C ASN A 58 -18.45 -20.95 16.25
N PRO A 59 -19.66 -21.46 16.49
CA PRO A 59 -20.63 -20.77 17.32
C PRO A 59 -20.09 -20.58 18.74
N ALA A 60 -20.34 -19.40 19.32
CA ALA A 60 -19.92 -19.12 20.68
C ALA A 60 -20.43 -20.21 21.65
N PRO A 61 -19.59 -20.65 22.60
CA PRO A 61 -20.00 -21.61 23.60
C PRO A 61 -21.19 -21.08 24.44
N ASP A 62 -21.98 -22.02 24.99
CA ASP A 62 -23.11 -21.62 25.85
C ASP A 62 -22.60 -20.71 26.99
N PRO A 63 -23.22 -19.57 27.26
CA PRO A 63 -22.78 -18.66 28.32
C PRO A 63 -22.63 -19.33 29.72
N ALA A 64 -23.24 -20.50 29.93
CA ALA A 64 -23.09 -21.29 31.14
C ALA A 64 -21.78 -22.06 31.25
N ASP A 65 -21.12 -22.36 30.13
CA ASP A 65 -19.86 -23.13 30.02
C ASP A 65 -18.67 -22.25 29.56
N ALA A 66 -18.90 -20.99 29.24
CA ALA A 66 -17.88 -20.10 28.71
C ALA A 66 -16.97 -19.57 29.85
N GLY A 67 -15.73 -20.05 29.90
CA GLY A 67 -14.62 -19.24 30.37
C GLY A 67 -14.40 -18.04 29.42
N ASP A 68 -13.51 -17.12 29.77
CA ASP A 68 -13.09 -16.10 28.79
C ASP A 68 -12.54 -16.82 27.55
N PRO A 69 -13.07 -16.58 26.36
CA PRO A 69 -12.60 -17.27 25.17
C PRO A 69 -11.15 -16.89 24.90
N GLU A 70 -10.29 -17.92 24.80
CA GLU A 70 -8.90 -17.73 24.40
C GLU A 70 -8.86 -17.13 22.99
N PRO A 71 -8.12 -16.06 22.75
CA PRO A 71 -8.03 -15.44 21.44
C PRO A 71 -7.44 -16.42 20.43
N VAL A 72 -8.00 -16.52 19.24
CA VAL A 72 -7.54 -17.43 18.18
C VAL A 72 -7.05 -16.59 17.01
N ILE A 73 -5.75 -16.69 16.70
CA ILE A 73 -5.20 -16.16 15.45
C ILE A 73 -5.51 -17.17 14.34
N PRO A 74 -6.06 -16.72 13.19
CA PRO A 74 -6.29 -17.60 12.06
C PRO A 74 -4.93 -18.08 11.48
N PRO A 75 -4.94 -19.19 10.69
CA PRO A 75 -3.74 -19.59 9.94
C PRO A 75 -3.22 -18.44 9.09
N VAL A 76 -1.88 -18.42 8.86
CA VAL A 76 -1.24 -17.42 8.00
C VAL A 76 -1.91 -17.40 6.63
N PRO A 77 -2.44 -16.25 6.18
CA PRO A 77 -3.07 -16.14 4.88
C PRO A 77 -2.07 -16.32 3.74
N ALA A 78 -2.54 -16.57 2.53
CA ALA A 78 -1.67 -16.54 1.37
C ALA A 78 -1.26 -15.08 1.06
N VAL A 79 -0.12 -14.93 0.39
CA VAL A 79 0.38 -13.59 0.00
C VAL A 79 -0.65 -12.86 -0.85
N GLY A 80 -1.02 -11.67 -0.42
CA GLY A 80 -2.03 -10.83 -1.05
C GLY A 80 -3.45 -11.00 -0.49
N ASP A 81 -3.69 -12.01 0.35
CA ASP A 81 -4.99 -12.20 1.01
C ASP A 81 -5.12 -11.28 2.24
N VAL A 82 -6.36 -10.94 2.58
CA VAL A 82 -6.65 -10.15 3.79
C VAL A 82 -6.30 -10.95 5.04
N ALA A 83 -5.53 -10.33 5.93
CA ALA A 83 -5.06 -10.95 7.16
C ALA A 83 -5.77 -10.42 8.41
N GLY A 84 -6.17 -9.15 8.40
CA GLY A 84 -6.85 -8.53 9.53
C GLY A 84 -7.09 -7.04 9.34
N ARG A 85 -7.54 -6.39 10.40
CA ARG A 85 -7.74 -4.94 10.46
C ARG A 85 -6.73 -4.29 11.41
N ILE A 86 -6.15 -3.18 10.99
CA ILE A 86 -5.32 -2.31 11.83
C ILE A 86 -6.04 -0.99 12.06
N GLU A 87 -6.15 -0.59 13.32
CA GLU A 87 -6.71 0.69 13.75
C GLU A 87 -5.70 1.42 14.61
N ILE A 88 -5.48 2.71 14.31
CA ILE A 88 -4.65 3.61 15.13
C ILE A 88 -5.44 4.91 15.30
N PRO A 89 -6.30 5.00 16.34
CA PRO A 89 -7.24 6.11 16.50
C PRO A 89 -6.57 7.49 16.56
N ALA A 90 -5.40 7.58 17.20
CA ALA A 90 -4.66 8.84 17.37
C ALA A 90 -4.33 9.53 16.04
N ILE A 91 -4.15 8.76 14.96
CA ILE A 91 -3.77 9.28 13.63
C ILE A 91 -4.80 8.94 12.54
N GLY A 92 -5.98 8.41 12.93
CA GLY A 92 -7.09 8.13 12.03
C GLY A 92 -6.86 6.97 11.06
N VAL A 93 -6.01 6.00 11.41
CA VAL A 93 -5.80 4.77 10.64
C VAL A 93 -6.92 3.79 10.95
N ASN A 94 -7.55 3.26 9.91
CA ASN A 94 -8.48 2.13 9.95
C ASN A 94 -8.41 1.45 8.58
N TRP A 95 -7.63 0.39 8.48
CA TRP A 95 -7.29 -0.29 7.23
C TRP A 95 -7.31 -1.80 7.39
N LEU A 96 -7.72 -2.50 6.36
CA LEU A 96 -7.42 -3.91 6.24
C LEU A 96 -5.97 -4.07 5.78
N TRP A 97 -5.26 -4.96 6.45
CA TRP A 97 -3.89 -5.33 6.10
C TRP A 97 -3.85 -6.73 5.49
N LEU A 98 -2.85 -6.96 4.63
CA LEU A 98 -2.70 -8.17 3.83
C LEU A 98 -1.42 -8.90 4.24
N GLU A 99 -1.33 -10.18 3.88
CA GLU A 99 -0.06 -10.90 3.98
C GLU A 99 0.87 -10.53 2.82
N GLY A 100 2.14 -10.27 3.14
CA GLY A 100 3.17 -9.89 2.18
C GLY A 100 3.39 -8.40 2.02
N VAL A 101 4.61 -8.02 1.63
CA VAL A 101 5.05 -6.63 1.41
C VAL A 101 5.47 -6.36 -0.04
N GLY A 102 5.12 -7.26 -0.95
CA GLY A 102 5.36 -7.07 -2.39
C GLY A 102 4.67 -5.82 -2.94
N LEU A 103 5.24 -5.26 -4.02
CA LEU A 103 4.76 -4.01 -4.63
C LEU A 103 3.27 -3.99 -4.95
N ASP A 104 2.73 -5.12 -5.41
CA ASP A 104 1.31 -5.21 -5.77
C ASP A 104 0.41 -5.30 -4.54
N VAL A 105 0.88 -5.95 -3.46
CA VAL A 105 0.17 -6.06 -2.18
C VAL A 105 0.05 -4.69 -1.52
N LEU A 106 1.15 -3.97 -1.38
CA LEU A 106 1.18 -2.66 -0.70
C LEU A 106 0.38 -1.56 -1.42
N LYS A 107 0.04 -1.73 -2.70
CA LYS A 107 -0.89 -0.83 -3.41
C LYS A 107 -2.32 -0.95 -2.90
N ASP A 108 -2.69 -2.08 -2.34
CA ASP A 108 -4.04 -2.38 -1.91
C ASP A 108 -4.24 -2.11 -0.40
N GLY A 109 -3.16 -2.09 0.40
CA GLY A 109 -3.20 -1.74 1.81
C GLY A 109 -1.86 -1.92 2.53
N PRO A 110 -1.81 -1.77 3.86
CA PRO A 110 -0.69 -2.20 4.66
C PRO A 110 -0.43 -3.69 4.48
N GLY A 111 0.84 -4.11 4.52
CA GLY A 111 1.24 -5.50 4.33
C GLY A 111 2.10 -6.01 5.47
N HIS A 112 1.87 -7.26 5.87
CA HIS A 112 2.67 -7.94 6.88
C HIS A 112 3.95 -8.48 6.25
N TYR A 113 5.07 -8.34 6.95
CA TYR A 113 6.34 -8.92 6.52
C TYR A 113 6.31 -10.43 6.70
N GLU A 114 6.27 -11.15 5.59
CA GLU A 114 6.40 -12.61 5.57
C GLU A 114 7.62 -13.04 6.39
N GLY A 115 7.45 -14.01 7.26
CA GLY A 115 8.53 -14.50 8.11
C GLY A 115 8.72 -13.77 9.43
N THR A 116 8.02 -12.66 9.69
CA THR A 116 7.85 -12.13 11.05
C THR A 116 6.64 -12.80 11.73
N PRO A 117 6.55 -12.85 13.08
CA PRO A 117 5.35 -13.31 13.77
C PRO A 117 4.09 -12.59 13.32
N LEU A 118 2.93 -13.24 13.35
CA LEU A 118 1.67 -12.53 13.19
C LEU A 118 1.39 -11.63 14.40
N PRO A 119 0.76 -10.46 14.21
CA PRO A 119 0.38 -9.61 15.33
C PRO A 119 -0.44 -10.37 16.38
N GLY A 120 0.02 -10.34 17.64
CA GLY A 120 -0.56 -11.12 18.76
C GLY A 120 0.26 -12.34 19.15
N GLU A 121 1.18 -12.79 18.31
CA GLU A 121 2.14 -13.85 18.63
C GLU A 121 3.38 -13.28 19.34
N GLU A 122 4.13 -14.19 20.01
CA GLU A 122 5.43 -13.87 20.63
C GLU A 122 6.42 -13.33 19.60
N GLY A 123 7.20 -12.32 19.98
CA GLY A 123 8.28 -11.73 19.20
C GLY A 123 7.91 -10.45 18.47
N ASN A 124 8.56 -10.17 17.33
CA ASN A 124 8.46 -8.93 16.57
C ASN A 124 7.61 -9.08 15.31
N ALA A 125 6.32 -8.83 15.42
CA ALA A 125 5.44 -8.72 14.26
C ALA A 125 5.72 -7.41 13.49
N ALA A 126 5.72 -7.45 12.16
CA ALA A 126 6.03 -6.25 11.39
C ALA A 126 5.03 -6.00 10.23
N ILE A 127 4.62 -4.74 10.07
CA ILE A 127 3.69 -4.29 9.01
C ILE A 127 4.29 -3.06 8.31
N ALA A 128 4.35 -3.13 6.97
CA ALA A 128 4.72 -2.00 6.11
C ALA A 128 3.49 -1.28 5.57
N GLY A 129 3.65 0.01 5.26
CA GLY A 129 2.58 0.75 4.57
C GLY A 129 3.09 2.00 3.89
N HIS A 130 2.41 2.40 2.82
CA HIS A 130 2.74 3.62 2.10
C HIS A 130 2.54 4.86 2.94
N ARG A 131 3.46 5.83 2.78
CA ARG A 131 3.40 7.09 3.51
C ARG A 131 2.73 8.22 2.75
N THR A 132 2.79 8.22 1.41
CA THR A 132 2.35 9.36 0.58
C THR A 132 1.57 8.98 -0.67
N THR A 133 1.51 7.69 -1.00
CA THR A 133 0.80 7.14 -2.16
C THR A 133 -0.15 6.03 -1.71
N TYR A 134 -0.97 5.53 -2.61
CA TYR A 134 -1.85 4.38 -2.38
C TYR A 134 -2.66 4.50 -1.08
N GLY A 135 -3.42 5.60 -0.96
CA GLY A 135 -4.23 5.89 0.21
C GLY A 135 -3.46 6.29 1.46
N GLN A 136 -2.12 6.20 1.43
CA GLN A 136 -1.21 6.68 2.48
C GLN A 136 -1.58 6.24 3.91
N PRO A 137 -1.75 4.91 4.15
CA PRO A 137 -2.20 4.41 5.45
C PRO A 137 -1.31 4.88 6.61
N PHE A 138 -0.01 5.01 6.38
CA PHE A 138 0.96 5.38 7.41
C PHE A 138 1.48 6.82 7.27
N HIS A 139 0.65 7.72 6.73
CA HIS A 139 1.03 9.13 6.51
C HIS A 139 1.51 9.82 7.78
N ASN A 140 0.83 9.59 8.89
CA ASN A 140 1.01 10.32 10.14
C ASN A 140 1.71 9.51 11.24
N LEU A 141 2.48 8.46 10.92
CA LEU A 141 3.23 7.68 11.93
C LEU A 141 4.14 8.55 12.80
N ASP A 142 4.63 9.66 12.26
CA ASP A 142 5.46 10.65 12.98
C ASP A 142 4.71 11.45 14.05
N GLN A 143 3.40 11.28 14.16
CA GLN A 143 2.56 11.95 15.18
C GLN A 143 2.25 11.06 16.38
N LEU A 144 2.61 9.78 16.32
CA LEU A 144 2.40 8.86 17.43
C LEU A 144 3.31 9.20 18.61
N GLY A 145 2.76 9.05 19.79
CA GLY A 145 3.41 9.35 21.05
C GLY A 145 2.97 8.45 22.20
N PRO A 146 3.56 8.63 23.41
CA PRO A 146 3.22 7.83 24.57
C PRO A 146 1.73 7.83 24.90
N GLY A 147 1.16 6.64 25.10
CA GLY A 147 -0.27 6.43 25.38
C GLY A 147 -1.13 6.20 24.15
N ASP A 148 -0.58 6.31 22.93
CA ASP A 148 -1.30 5.95 21.73
C ASP A 148 -1.31 4.43 21.53
N GLU A 149 -2.45 3.92 21.07
CA GLU A 149 -2.70 2.50 20.87
C GLU A 149 -2.78 2.15 19.39
N ILE A 150 -2.27 0.95 19.06
CA ILE A 150 -2.44 0.28 17.79
C ILE A 150 -3.22 -1.00 18.04
N ILE A 151 -4.32 -1.17 17.32
CA ILE A 151 -5.27 -2.25 17.54
C ILE A 151 -5.29 -3.14 16.30
N ILE A 152 -5.09 -4.44 16.50
CA ILE A 152 -5.19 -5.45 15.44
C ILE A 152 -6.43 -6.30 15.74
N THR A 153 -7.26 -6.51 14.73
CA THR A 153 -8.47 -7.35 14.81
C THR A 153 -8.46 -8.36 13.68
N TYR A 154 -8.67 -9.63 14.01
CA TYR A 154 -8.77 -10.75 13.07
C TYR A 154 -10.20 -11.12 12.74
N ILE A 155 -10.40 -11.89 11.68
CA ILE A 155 -11.72 -12.47 11.30
C ILE A 155 -12.33 -13.34 12.39
N THR A 156 -11.52 -13.91 13.27
CA THR A 156 -11.93 -14.70 14.44
C THR A 156 -12.54 -13.87 15.56
N GLY A 157 -12.46 -12.53 15.46
CA GLY A 157 -12.79 -11.61 16.53
C GLY A 157 -11.66 -11.40 17.55
N ALA A 158 -10.54 -12.12 17.43
CA ALA A 158 -9.38 -11.90 18.29
C ALA A 158 -8.86 -10.47 18.10
N ARG A 159 -8.58 -9.82 19.22
CA ARG A 159 -8.17 -8.41 19.27
C ARG A 159 -6.93 -8.24 20.13
N PHE A 160 -5.90 -7.65 19.55
CA PHE A 160 -4.62 -7.37 20.21
C PHE A 160 -4.38 -5.87 20.23
N VAL A 161 -3.96 -5.35 21.36
CA VAL A 161 -3.68 -3.92 21.57
C VAL A 161 -2.19 -3.76 21.82
N TYR A 162 -1.58 -2.85 21.09
CA TYR A 162 -0.19 -2.46 21.26
C TYR A 162 -0.10 -1.01 21.69
N GLU A 163 0.72 -0.70 22.67
CA GLU A 163 1.00 0.66 23.12
C GLU A 163 2.29 1.18 22.50
N TYR A 164 2.26 2.38 21.93
CA TYR A 164 3.44 3.05 21.38
C TYR A 164 4.61 3.05 22.36
N ARG A 165 5.82 2.80 21.88
CA ARG A 165 7.05 2.88 22.66
C ARG A 165 8.03 3.90 22.13
N GLU A 166 8.39 3.79 20.86
CA GLU A 166 9.39 4.66 20.24
C GLU A 166 9.23 4.80 18.73
N THR A 167 9.82 5.86 18.18
CA THR A 167 9.98 6.07 16.75
C THR A 167 11.46 6.25 16.43
N GLU A 168 11.96 5.53 15.45
CA GLU A 168 13.32 5.63 14.93
C GLU A 168 13.30 5.94 13.44
N ILE A 169 14.27 6.74 12.97
CA ILE A 169 14.51 6.94 11.54
C ILE A 169 15.78 6.19 11.17
N VAL A 170 15.67 5.29 10.20
CA VAL A 170 16.75 4.39 9.79
C VAL A 170 16.98 4.46 8.29
N SER A 171 18.17 4.02 7.84
CA SER A 171 18.40 3.84 6.40
C SER A 171 17.66 2.59 5.87
N PRO A 172 17.31 2.54 4.57
CA PRO A 172 16.50 1.47 3.99
C PRO A 172 17.11 0.07 4.08
N ASP A 173 18.43 -0.01 4.25
CA ASP A 173 19.20 -1.25 4.39
C ASP A 173 19.22 -1.82 5.82
N ARG A 174 18.63 -1.12 6.79
CA ARG A 174 18.48 -1.56 8.18
C ARG A 174 17.36 -2.58 8.31
N VAL A 175 17.64 -3.82 7.86
CA VAL A 175 16.68 -4.94 7.95
C VAL A 175 16.62 -5.56 9.36
N ASP A 176 17.61 -5.28 10.20
CA ASP A 176 17.65 -5.70 11.61
C ASP A 176 16.49 -5.19 12.48
N VAL A 177 15.76 -4.19 12.01
CA VAL A 177 14.51 -3.71 12.63
C VAL A 177 13.38 -4.76 12.59
N LEU A 178 13.51 -5.77 11.74
CA LEU A 178 12.57 -6.89 11.56
C LEU A 178 13.03 -8.17 12.29
N ASP A 179 14.23 -8.17 12.89
CA ASP A 179 14.75 -9.34 13.59
C ASP A 179 13.85 -9.73 14.78
N GLU A 180 13.90 -11.00 15.14
CA GLU A 180 13.25 -11.51 16.35
C GLU A 180 13.73 -10.78 17.60
N THR A 181 12.84 -10.60 18.55
CA THR A 181 13.11 -9.93 19.82
C THR A 181 12.57 -10.75 20.99
N ASP A 182 13.15 -10.57 22.18
CA ASP A 182 12.70 -11.26 23.40
C ASP A 182 11.39 -10.66 23.95
N ASP A 183 10.94 -9.52 23.44
CA ASP A 183 9.70 -8.84 23.83
C ASP A 183 8.68 -8.90 22.70
N ASP A 184 7.41 -8.94 23.06
CA ASP A 184 6.29 -9.03 22.14
C ASP A 184 5.92 -7.64 21.64
N ARG A 185 6.21 -7.38 20.37
CA ARG A 185 6.06 -6.06 19.77
C ARG A 185 5.44 -6.09 18.38
N LEU A 186 4.90 -4.94 18.01
CA LEU A 186 4.51 -4.63 16.63
C LEU A 186 5.40 -3.51 16.10
N THR A 187 6.06 -3.76 15.00
CA THR A 187 6.90 -2.80 14.26
C THR A 187 6.16 -2.33 13.01
N LEU A 188 5.89 -1.02 12.93
CA LEU A 188 5.32 -0.39 11.73
C LEU A 188 6.41 0.33 10.95
N THR A 189 6.44 0.15 9.63
CA THR A 189 7.45 0.77 8.76
C THR A 189 6.81 1.56 7.63
N ALA A 190 7.39 2.71 7.31
CA ALA A 190 7.03 3.51 6.13
C ALA A 190 8.22 4.36 5.64
N CYS A 191 8.11 4.93 4.46
CA CYS A 191 9.13 5.85 3.93
C CYS A 191 9.30 7.11 4.76
N HIS A 192 10.53 7.63 4.81
CA HIS A 192 10.90 8.91 5.42
C HIS A 192 11.97 9.64 4.58
N PRO A 193 11.93 11.00 4.55
CA PRO A 193 10.80 11.88 4.88
C PRO A 193 9.61 11.71 3.94
N LYS A 194 8.45 12.31 4.27
CA LYS A 194 7.27 12.32 3.37
C LYS A 194 7.70 12.74 1.96
N TYR A 195 7.21 12.03 0.93
CA TYR A 195 7.54 12.21 -0.49
C TYR A 195 8.99 11.81 -0.87
N SER A 196 9.67 11.04 -0.03
CA SER A 196 11.01 10.52 -0.29
C SER A 196 11.14 9.08 0.23
N ALA A 197 11.97 8.28 -0.43
CA ALA A 197 12.31 6.91 -0.01
C ALA A 197 13.74 6.83 0.55
N ALA A 198 14.35 7.97 0.91
CA ALA A 198 15.74 8.03 1.36
C ALA A 198 15.99 7.28 2.68
N GLU A 199 14.98 7.24 3.55
CA GLU A 199 15.03 6.63 4.88
C GLU A 199 13.73 5.88 5.16
N ARG A 200 13.65 5.22 6.31
CA ARG A 200 12.43 4.61 6.85
C ARG A 200 12.12 5.18 8.22
N ILE A 201 10.84 5.46 8.45
CA ILE A 201 10.31 5.65 9.80
C ILE A 201 9.89 4.29 10.31
N VAL A 202 10.35 3.96 11.50
CA VAL A 202 10.07 2.72 12.22
C VAL A 202 9.43 3.08 13.54
N VAL A 203 8.20 2.62 13.75
CA VAL A 203 7.47 2.79 15.01
C VAL A 203 7.42 1.44 15.70
N ARG A 204 7.87 1.38 16.95
CA ARG A 204 7.78 0.18 17.80
C ARG A 204 6.74 0.37 18.88
N SER A 205 5.93 -0.64 19.08
CA SER A 205 4.87 -0.68 20.09
C SER A 205 4.87 -2.03 20.79
N ALA A 206 4.63 -2.07 22.09
CA ALA A 206 4.63 -3.28 22.88
C ALA A 206 3.22 -3.83 23.04
N LEU A 207 3.07 -5.16 22.99
CA LEU A 207 1.79 -5.82 23.22
C LEU A 207 1.29 -5.54 24.66
N VAL A 208 0.02 -5.24 24.78
CA VAL A 208 -0.67 -5.11 26.05
C VAL A 208 -1.39 -6.42 26.36
N GLY A 209 -0.87 -7.15 27.32
CA GLY A 209 -1.39 -8.48 27.68
C GLY A 209 -0.40 -9.59 27.39
N GLU A 210 -0.89 -10.80 27.24
CA GLU A 210 -0.12 -12.01 27.01
C GLU A 210 -0.09 -12.33 25.51
N ALA A 211 1.08 -12.64 24.98
CA ALA A 211 1.23 -13.08 23.60
C ALA A 211 0.81 -14.54 23.44
N LEU A 212 0.34 -14.89 22.25
CA LEU A 212 0.07 -16.27 21.89
C LEU A 212 1.37 -16.93 21.38
N PRO A 213 1.51 -18.26 21.55
CA PRO A 213 2.65 -18.98 21.00
C PRO A 213 2.77 -18.74 19.49
N GLY A 214 4.00 -18.53 19.02
CA GLY A 214 4.25 -18.31 17.60
C GLY A 214 3.89 -19.51 16.73
N THR A 215 3.46 -19.27 15.51
CA THR A 215 3.17 -20.30 14.51
C THR A 215 4.45 -21.07 14.17
N PRO A 216 4.50 -22.40 14.40
CA PRO A 216 5.67 -23.22 14.07
C PRO A 216 5.95 -23.24 12.56
N ASP A 217 7.24 -23.47 12.20
CA ASP A 217 7.71 -23.62 10.81
C ASP A 217 7.56 -22.39 9.89
N ARG A 218 7.48 -21.18 10.46
CA ARG A 218 7.52 -19.94 9.64
C ARG A 218 8.92 -19.78 9.03
N PRO A 219 9.03 -19.54 7.70
CA PRO A 219 10.32 -19.25 7.08
C PRO A 219 10.85 -17.91 7.63
N SER A 220 12.13 -17.87 8.02
CA SER A 220 12.75 -16.62 8.47
C SER A 220 12.86 -15.60 7.32
N GLN A 221 12.87 -14.31 7.63
CA GLN A 221 13.12 -13.22 6.67
C GLN A 221 14.36 -13.47 5.79
N ALA A 222 15.43 -14.00 6.37
CA ALA A 222 16.64 -14.36 5.65
C ALA A 222 16.44 -15.48 4.62
N ALA A 223 15.46 -16.37 4.83
CA ALA A 223 15.14 -17.47 3.90
C ALA A 223 14.23 -17.02 2.74
N LEU A 224 13.40 -15.98 2.95
CA LEU A 224 12.51 -15.45 1.92
C LEU A 224 13.23 -14.57 0.89
N GLY A 225 14.41 -14.08 1.20
CA GLY A 225 15.13 -13.09 0.39
C GLY A 225 14.41 -11.74 0.43
N VAL A 226 15.13 -10.66 0.65
CA VAL A 226 14.57 -9.32 0.48
C VAL A 226 14.32 -9.15 -1.01
N GLU A 227 13.08 -9.18 -1.46
CA GLU A 227 12.75 -8.81 -2.83
C GLU A 227 13.29 -7.40 -3.07
N SER A 228 14.20 -7.26 -4.03
CA SER A 228 14.86 -5.98 -4.26
C SER A 228 13.77 -4.93 -4.57
N LEU A 229 13.86 -3.79 -3.91
CA LEU A 229 12.97 -2.64 -4.10
C LEU A 229 13.13 -1.99 -5.49
N ASP A 230 13.79 -2.69 -6.41
CA ASP A 230 13.94 -2.29 -7.81
C ASP A 230 12.58 -2.40 -8.52
N GLY A 231 12.27 -1.41 -9.34
CA GLY A 231 11.02 -1.39 -10.10
C GLY A 231 10.83 -2.67 -10.93
N ASP A 232 9.59 -3.09 -11.08
CA ASP A 232 9.22 -4.30 -11.83
C ASP A 232 9.51 -4.16 -13.33
N SER A 233 10.61 -4.77 -13.79
CA SER A 233 11.01 -4.77 -15.19
C SER A 233 10.01 -5.48 -16.13
N ALA A 234 9.14 -6.37 -15.62
CA ALA A 234 8.09 -7.01 -16.41
C ALA A 234 7.02 -6.00 -16.88
N SER A 235 6.89 -4.88 -16.19
CA SER A 235 5.97 -3.80 -16.55
C SER A 235 6.43 -2.92 -17.73
N ASN A 236 7.65 -3.12 -18.28
CA ASN A 236 8.12 -2.36 -19.45
C ASN A 236 7.21 -2.51 -20.67
N GLY A 237 6.75 -3.73 -20.97
CA GLY A 237 5.85 -4.02 -22.09
C GLY A 237 4.51 -3.29 -21.99
N PRO A 238 3.75 -3.46 -20.90
CA PRO A 238 2.51 -2.75 -20.66
C PRO A 238 2.66 -1.22 -20.65
N ALA A 239 3.70 -0.67 -20.03
CA ALA A 239 3.96 0.77 -20.02
C ALA A 239 4.19 1.33 -21.43
N LEU A 240 4.98 0.65 -22.25
CA LEU A 240 5.20 1.02 -23.66
C LEU A 240 3.90 0.95 -24.48
N LEU A 241 3.10 -0.10 -24.31
CA LEU A 241 1.82 -0.28 -25.00
C LEU A 241 0.86 0.87 -24.70
N TRP A 242 0.66 1.20 -23.43
CA TRP A 242 -0.22 2.28 -23.01
C TRP A 242 0.32 3.66 -23.38
N GLY A 243 1.65 3.85 -23.38
CA GLY A 243 2.30 5.06 -23.88
C GLY A 243 2.08 5.28 -25.38
N LEU A 244 2.20 4.22 -26.19
CA LEU A 244 1.87 4.25 -27.63
C LEU A 244 0.37 4.51 -27.86
N ALA A 245 -0.50 3.87 -27.10
CA ALA A 245 -1.95 4.13 -27.16
C ALA A 245 -2.27 5.58 -26.85
N ALA A 246 -1.67 6.18 -25.82
CA ALA A 246 -1.85 7.59 -25.48
C ALA A 246 -1.39 8.51 -26.62
N ALA A 247 -0.23 8.23 -27.24
CA ALA A 247 0.27 8.98 -28.39
C ALA A 247 -0.67 8.88 -29.60
N LEU A 248 -1.20 7.69 -29.90
CA LEU A 248 -2.15 7.47 -31.00
C LEU A 248 -3.48 8.19 -30.75
N VAL A 249 -4.04 8.10 -29.54
CA VAL A 249 -5.27 8.81 -29.16
C VAL A 249 -5.06 10.32 -29.27
N PHE A 250 -3.96 10.85 -28.78
CA PHE A 250 -3.61 12.27 -28.92
C PHE A 250 -3.51 12.69 -30.39
N ALA A 251 -2.83 11.91 -31.23
CA ALA A 251 -2.70 12.17 -32.67
C ALA A 251 -4.07 12.13 -33.38
N ALA A 252 -4.94 11.18 -33.02
CA ALA A 252 -6.28 11.07 -33.57
C ALA A 252 -7.15 12.29 -33.19
N ILE A 253 -7.13 12.70 -31.92
CA ILE A 253 -7.86 13.90 -31.45
C ILE A 253 -7.37 15.14 -32.21
N TRP A 254 -6.05 15.28 -32.36
CA TRP A 254 -5.45 16.39 -33.09
C TRP A 254 -5.88 16.38 -34.58
N ALA A 255 -5.84 15.22 -35.24
CA ALA A 255 -6.21 15.07 -36.65
C ALA A 255 -7.71 15.39 -36.86
N VAL A 256 -8.60 14.83 -36.04
CA VAL A 256 -10.03 15.09 -36.08
C VAL A 256 -10.31 16.58 -35.83
N GLY A 257 -9.69 17.18 -34.85
CA GLY A 257 -9.81 18.61 -34.56
C GLY A 257 -9.27 19.51 -35.68
N ARG A 258 -8.31 19.03 -36.48
CA ARG A 258 -7.73 19.76 -37.63
C ARG A 258 -8.60 19.68 -38.87
N TRP A 259 -9.28 18.52 -39.06
CA TRP A 259 -10.02 18.27 -40.35
C TRP A 259 -11.53 18.48 -40.22
N TRP A 260 -12.11 18.34 -39.02
CA TRP A 260 -13.54 18.45 -38.84
C TRP A 260 -13.91 19.68 -37.97
N ARG A 261 -14.15 19.48 -36.65
CA ARG A 261 -14.49 20.55 -35.69
C ARG A 261 -13.67 20.41 -34.43
N ARG A 262 -13.01 21.51 -34.02
CA ARG A 262 -12.09 21.50 -32.84
C ARG A 262 -12.81 21.21 -31.53
N VAL A 263 -13.95 21.90 -31.28
CA VAL A 263 -14.64 21.80 -30.00
C VAL A 263 -15.16 20.38 -29.71
N PRO A 264 -15.97 19.73 -30.60
CA PRO A 264 -16.41 18.36 -30.35
C PRO A 264 -15.25 17.36 -30.23
N ALA A 265 -14.21 17.52 -31.06
CA ALA A 265 -13.03 16.63 -31.00
C ALA A 265 -12.35 16.66 -29.63
N TYR A 266 -12.19 17.86 -29.05
CA TYR A 266 -11.57 17.98 -27.73
C TYR A 266 -12.50 17.58 -26.58
N VAL A 267 -13.80 17.91 -26.66
CA VAL A 267 -14.80 17.56 -25.62
C VAL A 267 -14.93 16.03 -25.47
N VAL A 268 -14.95 15.30 -26.58
CA VAL A 268 -15.04 13.83 -26.56
C VAL A 268 -13.67 13.19 -26.39
N GLY A 269 -12.64 13.74 -27.02
CA GLY A 269 -11.31 13.14 -27.01
C GLY A 269 -10.56 13.31 -25.68
N ALA A 270 -10.77 14.43 -24.96
CA ALA A 270 -10.05 14.66 -23.71
C ALA A 270 -10.37 13.63 -22.62
N PRO A 271 -11.62 13.25 -22.33
CA PRO A 271 -11.91 12.17 -21.39
C PRO A 271 -11.27 10.83 -21.79
N ILE A 272 -11.32 10.48 -23.09
CA ILE A 272 -10.69 9.25 -23.60
C ILE A 272 -9.18 9.29 -23.36
N LEU A 273 -8.53 10.41 -23.68
CA LEU A 273 -7.09 10.59 -23.45
C LEU A 273 -6.74 10.49 -21.96
N LEU A 274 -7.55 11.05 -21.07
CA LEU A 274 -7.33 10.98 -19.63
C LEU A 274 -7.39 9.54 -19.11
N VAL A 275 -8.35 8.73 -19.60
CA VAL A 275 -8.42 7.30 -19.24
C VAL A 275 -7.18 6.54 -19.72
N VAL A 276 -6.74 6.77 -20.95
CA VAL A 276 -5.56 6.10 -21.51
C VAL A 276 -4.28 6.56 -20.80
N LEU A 277 -4.18 7.85 -20.44
CA LEU A 277 -3.07 8.36 -19.63
C LEU A 277 -3.06 7.78 -18.20
N PHE A 278 -4.23 7.58 -17.61
CA PHE A 278 -4.33 6.92 -16.30
C PHE A 278 -3.76 5.50 -16.36
N MET A 279 -4.15 4.69 -17.37
CA MET A 279 -3.60 3.36 -17.59
C MET A 279 -2.09 3.37 -17.89
N PHE A 280 -1.62 4.38 -18.62
CA PHE A 280 -0.19 4.58 -18.84
C PHE A 280 0.54 4.87 -17.53
N PHE A 281 0.05 5.78 -16.72
CA PHE A 281 0.67 6.15 -15.44
C PHE A 281 0.66 5.00 -14.44
N GLU A 282 -0.40 4.19 -14.41
CA GLU A 282 -0.48 2.98 -13.58
C GLU A 282 0.64 1.99 -13.92
N ASN A 283 0.87 1.73 -15.21
CA ASN A 283 1.93 0.82 -15.62
C ASN A 283 3.32 1.45 -15.53
N PHE A 284 3.43 2.76 -15.76
CA PHE A 284 4.69 3.49 -15.65
C PHE A 284 5.16 3.61 -14.20
N SER A 285 4.25 3.79 -13.25
CA SER A 285 4.60 3.87 -11.82
C SER A 285 5.25 2.59 -11.30
N ARG A 286 4.93 1.42 -11.88
CA ARG A 286 5.54 0.12 -11.55
C ARG A 286 7.01 0.02 -11.91
N LEU A 287 7.48 0.85 -12.86
CA LEU A 287 8.89 0.90 -13.27
C LEU A 287 9.74 1.75 -12.33
N LEU A 288 9.12 2.56 -11.50
CA LEU A 288 9.84 3.37 -10.53
C LEU A 288 10.20 2.51 -9.32
N PRO A 289 11.38 2.77 -8.69
CA PRO A 289 11.71 2.12 -7.44
C PRO A 289 10.58 2.31 -6.42
N ALA A 290 10.26 1.27 -5.68
CA ALA A 290 9.22 1.33 -4.69
C ALA A 290 9.56 2.34 -3.59
N ALA A 291 8.69 3.33 -3.46
CA ALA A 291 8.70 4.29 -2.38
C ALA A 291 7.53 3.96 -1.44
N TYR A 292 7.72 3.02 -0.49
CA TYR A 292 6.77 2.72 0.58
C TYR A 292 7.30 3.04 1.95
#